data_d7b85ae4b05f5aa5408baada87c39109
#
_entry.id   d7b85ae4b05f5aa5408baada87c39109
#
_cell.length_a   1.000
_cell.length_b   1.000
_cell.length_c   1.000
_cell.angle_alpha   90.00
_cell.angle_beta   90.00
_cell.angle_gamma   90.00
#
_symmetry.space_group_name_H-M   'P 1'
#
loop_
_entity.id
_entity.type
_entity.pdbx_description
1 polymer ?
#
loop_
_entity_poly.entity_id
_entity_poly.type
_entity_poly.pdbx_seq_one_letter_code
_entity_poly.pdbx_strand_id
1 'polypeptide(L)'
;DWTNLFLACSHCNSLKNQAKYHDMILDCSTVEPENILDYQLANGHVCVCPLAQVPEKEAVLTADLLTACFEHTNTGIREQECKIRIDELSKTMDSLYKQLHEYQSTASKKSLRALRGMLSRTYKFAGFTRAYVRTHLETYPDLAEYVQLQ
;
A
#
# COMPACT_ATOMS: atom_id res chain seq x y z
N ASP A 1 3.60 -2.75 -26.39
CA ASP A 1 2.66 -1.66 -26.20
C ASP A 1 3.24 -0.66 -25.17
N TRP A 2 3.40 0.60 -25.57
CA TRP A 2 3.99 1.64 -24.73
C TRP A 2 3.04 2.10 -23.61
N THR A 3 1.75 1.80 -23.72
CA THR A 3 0.75 2.16 -22.72
C THR A 3 0.78 1.28 -21.45
N ASN A 4 1.50 0.16 -21.50
CA ASN A 4 1.61 -0.80 -20.37
C ASN A 4 3.01 -0.79 -19.74
N LEU A 5 3.74 0.34 -19.80
CA LEU A 5 5.05 0.47 -19.16
C LEU A 5 4.90 1.21 -17.83
N PHE A 6 5.09 0.46 -16.73
CA PHE A 6 5.13 0.99 -15.38
C PHE A 6 6.54 0.91 -14.80
N LEU A 7 6.94 1.95 -14.09
CA LEU A 7 8.21 1.95 -13.36
C LEU A 7 8.13 0.93 -12.22
N ALA A 8 8.95 -0.10 -12.27
CA ALA A 8 9.07 -1.10 -11.22
C ALA A 8 10.55 -1.38 -10.90
N CYS A 9 10.87 -1.65 -9.64
CA CYS A 9 12.20 -2.11 -9.27
C CYS A 9 12.45 -3.52 -9.80
N SER A 10 13.74 -3.92 -9.93
CA SER A 10 14.14 -5.25 -10.43
C SER A 10 13.51 -6.40 -9.64
N HIS A 11 13.39 -6.26 -8.31
CA HIS A 11 12.77 -7.26 -7.44
C HIS A 11 11.27 -7.46 -7.77
N CYS A 12 10.48 -6.38 -7.76
CA CYS A 12 9.05 -6.45 -8.06
C CYS A 12 8.79 -6.94 -9.49
N ASN A 13 9.59 -6.47 -10.46
CA ASN A 13 9.47 -6.92 -11.85
C ASN A 13 9.80 -8.40 -12.00
N SER A 14 10.83 -8.88 -11.32
CA SER A 14 11.19 -10.31 -11.29
C SER A 14 10.09 -11.19 -10.69
N LEU A 15 9.39 -10.71 -9.66
CA LEU A 15 8.24 -11.42 -9.10
C LEU A 15 7.05 -11.43 -10.07
N LYS A 16 6.70 -10.26 -10.64
CA LYS A 16 5.62 -10.11 -11.62
C LYS A 16 5.80 -11.03 -12.84
N ASN A 17 7.03 -11.25 -13.27
CA ASN A 17 7.34 -12.10 -14.42
C ASN A 17 7.22 -13.62 -14.15
N GLN A 18 6.84 -14.05 -12.95
CA GLN A 18 6.53 -15.46 -12.71
C GLN A 18 5.24 -15.85 -13.45
N ALA A 19 5.22 -17.07 -13.98
CA ALA A 19 4.12 -17.57 -14.81
C ALA A 19 2.73 -17.47 -14.15
N LYS A 20 2.67 -17.57 -12.82
CA LYS A 20 1.40 -17.50 -12.08
C LYS A 20 0.72 -16.13 -12.15
N TYR A 21 1.47 -15.03 -12.46
CA TYR A 21 0.94 -13.67 -12.52
C TYR A 21 0.74 -13.17 -13.94
N HIS A 22 1.10 -13.98 -14.95
CA HIS A 22 1.06 -13.56 -16.34
C HIS A 22 -0.38 -13.25 -16.78
N ASP A 23 -0.62 -12.02 -17.22
CA ASP A 23 -1.91 -11.50 -17.73
C ASP A 23 -3.11 -11.66 -16.77
N MET A 24 -2.85 -11.87 -15.46
CA MET A 24 -3.87 -12.16 -14.46
C MET A 24 -3.82 -11.23 -13.25
N ILE A 25 -3.15 -10.09 -13.35
CA ILE A 25 -3.12 -9.07 -12.30
C ILE A 25 -3.95 -7.85 -12.70
N LEU A 26 -4.47 -7.13 -11.71
CA LEU A 26 -5.22 -5.89 -11.94
C LEU A 26 -4.40 -4.88 -12.71
N ASP A 27 -4.99 -4.29 -13.73
CA ASP A 27 -4.41 -3.17 -14.46
C ASP A 27 -4.69 -1.86 -13.69
N CYS A 28 -3.67 -1.37 -12.97
CA CYS A 28 -3.77 -0.16 -12.17
C CYS A 28 -3.95 1.12 -13.02
N SER A 29 -3.93 1.05 -14.34
CA SER A 29 -4.28 2.16 -15.23
C SER A 29 -5.78 2.26 -15.49
N THR A 30 -6.52 1.18 -15.26
CA THR A 30 -7.97 1.08 -15.53
C THR A 30 -8.80 0.97 -14.26
N VAL A 31 -8.20 0.52 -13.16
CA VAL A 31 -8.88 0.36 -11.88
C VAL A 31 -8.10 1.02 -10.75
N GLU A 32 -8.81 1.49 -9.74
CA GLU A 32 -8.22 1.97 -8.49
C GLU A 32 -7.97 0.80 -7.53
N PRO A 33 -6.72 0.39 -7.30
CA PRO A 33 -6.44 -0.80 -6.48
C PRO A 33 -7.01 -0.71 -5.06
N GLU A 34 -7.10 0.50 -4.50
CA GLU A 34 -7.64 0.73 -3.16
C GLU A 34 -9.14 0.43 -3.01
N ASN A 35 -9.89 0.37 -4.12
CA ASN A 35 -11.30 -0.02 -4.11
C ASN A 35 -11.47 -1.55 -4.04
N ILE A 36 -10.40 -2.30 -4.31
CA ILE A 36 -10.43 -3.76 -4.49
C ILE A 36 -9.58 -4.46 -3.43
N LEU A 37 -8.50 -3.80 -2.97
CA LEU A 37 -7.50 -4.36 -2.08
C LEU A 37 -7.40 -3.58 -0.77
N ASP A 38 -7.24 -4.31 0.34
CA ASP A 38 -6.84 -3.78 1.64
C ASP A 38 -5.34 -4.01 1.88
N TYR A 39 -4.72 -3.07 2.59
CA TYR A 39 -3.27 -3.03 2.82
C TYR A 39 -2.98 -2.95 4.30
N GLN A 40 -2.33 -3.97 4.84
CA GLN A 40 -2.04 -4.08 6.26
C GLN A 40 -0.55 -4.28 6.53
N LEU A 41 -0.05 -3.57 7.55
CA LEU A 41 1.26 -3.83 8.16
C LEU A 41 1.04 -4.14 9.64
N ALA A 42 1.34 -5.36 10.06
CA ALA A 42 1.18 -5.81 11.43
C ALA A 42 2.41 -6.60 11.88
N ASN A 43 3.00 -6.22 13.02
CA ASN A 43 4.16 -6.91 13.60
C ASN A 43 5.35 -7.08 12.63
N GLY A 44 5.56 -6.10 11.75
CA GLY A 44 6.63 -6.15 10.74
C GLY A 44 6.33 -7.03 9.54
N HIS A 45 5.11 -7.56 9.42
CA HIS A 45 4.64 -8.34 8.28
C HIS A 45 3.62 -7.58 7.46
N VAL A 46 3.71 -7.74 6.15
CA VAL A 46 2.79 -7.13 5.19
C VAL A 46 1.77 -8.18 4.74
N CYS A 47 0.51 -7.78 4.77
CA CYS A 47 -0.57 -8.55 4.16
C CYS A 47 -1.39 -7.62 3.26
N VAL A 48 -1.52 -8.00 2.00
CA VAL A 48 -2.50 -7.38 1.09
C VAL A 48 -3.57 -8.42 0.80
N CYS A 49 -4.84 -8.04 0.91
CA CYS A 49 -5.95 -8.96 0.69
C CYS A 49 -7.09 -8.28 -0.10
N PRO A 50 -7.88 -9.04 -0.86
CA PRO A 50 -9.07 -8.51 -1.49
C PRO A 50 -10.10 -8.04 -0.47
N LEU A 51 -10.79 -6.92 -0.75
CA LEU A 51 -11.87 -6.40 0.08
C LEU A 51 -13.17 -7.20 -0.07
N ALA A 52 -13.42 -7.78 -1.25
CA ALA A 52 -14.63 -8.55 -1.50
C ALA A 52 -14.60 -9.92 -0.79
N GLN A 53 -15.74 -10.36 -0.25
CA GLN A 53 -15.85 -11.70 0.36
C GLN A 53 -15.64 -12.84 -0.65
N VAL A 54 -16.07 -12.63 -1.91
CA VAL A 54 -15.80 -13.55 -3.04
C VAL A 54 -15.04 -12.75 -4.08
N PRO A 55 -13.72 -12.70 -3.98
CA PRO A 55 -12.90 -11.85 -4.85
C PRO A 55 -12.72 -12.48 -6.24
N GLU A 56 -12.57 -11.64 -7.24
CA GLU A 56 -12.13 -12.04 -8.56
C GLU A 56 -10.69 -12.58 -8.53
N LYS A 57 -10.35 -13.45 -9.46
CA LYS A 57 -9.04 -14.12 -9.52
C LYS A 57 -7.90 -13.11 -9.66
N GLU A 58 -8.09 -12.07 -10.45
CA GLU A 58 -7.13 -10.98 -10.65
C GLU A 58 -6.84 -10.23 -9.34
N ALA A 59 -7.86 -9.99 -8.51
CA ALA A 59 -7.71 -9.37 -7.21
C ALA A 59 -6.87 -10.25 -6.25
N VAL A 60 -7.15 -11.56 -6.24
CA VAL A 60 -6.39 -12.53 -5.42
C VAL A 60 -4.93 -12.59 -5.85
N LEU A 61 -4.67 -12.70 -7.15
CA LEU A 61 -3.30 -12.79 -7.67
C LEU A 61 -2.52 -11.48 -7.49
N THR A 62 -3.21 -10.33 -7.61
CA THR A 62 -2.57 -9.04 -7.36
C THR A 62 -2.23 -8.88 -5.87
N ALA A 63 -3.12 -9.28 -4.97
CA ALA A 63 -2.87 -9.28 -3.53
C ALA A 63 -1.67 -10.18 -3.17
N ASP A 64 -1.61 -11.40 -3.73
CA ASP A 64 -0.48 -12.33 -3.55
C ASP A 64 0.83 -11.74 -4.10
N LEU A 65 0.81 -11.13 -5.29
CA LEU A 65 1.99 -10.47 -5.86
C LEU A 65 2.48 -9.32 -4.97
N LEU A 66 1.57 -8.46 -4.51
CA LEU A 66 1.94 -7.32 -3.67
C LEU A 66 2.48 -7.77 -2.32
N THR A 67 1.87 -8.77 -1.68
CA THR A 67 2.40 -9.39 -0.47
C THR A 67 3.78 -9.99 -0.72
N ALA A 68 3.98 -10.74 -1.81
CA ALA A 68 5.26 -11.33 -2.17
C ALA A 68 6.36 -10.30 -2.39
N CYS A 69 6.04 -9.07 -2.83
CA CYS A 69 7.02 -7.98 -2.95
C CYS A 69 7.69 -7.62 -1.61
N PHE A 70 7.05 -7.91 -0.49
CA PHE A 70 7.58 -7.67 0.85
C PHE A 70 8.05 -8.95 1.55
N GLU A 71 7.38 -10.08 1.34
CA GLU A 71 7.54 -11.30 2.15
C GLU A 71 8.26 -12.44 1.40
N HIS A 72 8.58 -12.29 0.10
CA HIS A 72 9.18 -13.36 -0.67
C HIS A 72 10.71 -13.45 -0.47
N THR A 73 11.13 -14.34 0.41
CA THR A 73 12.51 -14.44 0.94
C THR A 73 13.24 -15.73 0.53
N ASN A 74 12.93 -16.30 -0.65
CA ASN A 74 13.49 -17.59 -1.09
C ASN A 74 14.99 -17.54 -1.51
N THR A 75 15.60 -16.37 -1.55
CA THR A 75 17.04 -16.19 -1.75
C THR A 75 17.57 -15.08 -0.85
N GLY A 76 18.87 -15.09 -0.50
CA GLY A 76 19.46 -14.05 0.34
C GLY A 76 19.34 -12.63 -0.26
N ILE A 77 19.37 -12.50 -1.60
CA ILE A 77 19.16 -11.21 -2.28
C ILE A 77 17.71 -10.74 -2.08
N ARG A 78 16.73 -11.62 -2.24
CA ARG A 78 15.31 -11.28 -2.06
C ARG A 78 14.98 -10.98 -0.60
N GLU A 79 15.58 -11.72 0.33
CA GLU A 79 15.46 -11.45 1.76
C GLU A 79 15.90 -10.02 2.09
N GLN A 80 17.06 -9.61 1.59
CA GLN A 80 17.57 -8.25 1.80
C GLN A 80 16.68 -7.19 1.17
N GLU A 81 16.20 -7.40 -0.05
CA GLU A 81 15.30 -6.48 -0.75
C GLU A 81 13.94 -6.34 -0.02
N CYS A 82 13.37 -7.44 0.46
CA CYS A 82 12.15 -7.44 1.26
C CYS A 82 12.36 -6.67 2.57
N LYS A 83 13.47 -6.95 3.28
CA LYS A 83 13.81 -6.26 4.53
C LYS A 83 13.93 -4.76 4.35
N ILE A 84 14.67 -4.30 3.33
CA ILE A 84 14.80 -2.87 3.01
C ILE A 84 13.42 -2.25 2.78
N ARG A 85 12.54 -2.92 2.05
CA ARG A 85 11.20 -2.42 1.71
C ARG A 85 10.28 -2.36 2.94
N ILE A 86 10.32 -3.37 3.79
CA ILE A 86 9.59 -3.38 5.06
C ILE A 86 10.09 -2.27 5.99
N ASP A 87 11.41 -2.07 6.09
CA ASP A 87 12.00 -0.99 6.89
C ASP A 87 11.56 0.39 6.38
N GLU A 88 11.50 0.59 5.08
CA GLU A 88 11.01 1.84 4.47
C GLU A 88 9.52 2.05 4.71
N LEU A 89 8.71 1.01 4.58
CA LEU A 89 7.28 1.05 4.89
C LEU A 89 7.06 1.37 6.37
N SER A 90 7.77 0.69 7.27
CA SER A 90 7.69 0.91 8.71
C SER A 90 8.00 2.37 9.07
N LYS A 91 9.09 2.93 8.53
CA LYS A 91 9.43 4.36 8.72
C LYS A 91 8.34 5.30 8.21
N THR A 92 7.70 4.93 7.10
CA THR A 92 6.57 5.70 6.55
C THR A 92 5.37 5.67 7.48
N MET A 93 5.03 4.48 8.00
CA MET A 93 3.92 4.31 8.95
C MET A 93 4.21 4.99 10.29
N ASP A 94 5.43 4.89 10.82
CA ASP A 94 5.84 5.60 12.04
C ASP A 94 5.70 7.12 11.89
N SER A 95 6.07 7.63 10.72
CA SER A 95 5.90 9.06 10.39
C SER A 95 4.42 9.45 10.33
N LEU A 96 3.57 8.58 9.75
CA LEU A 96 2.12 8.78 9.74
C LEU A 96 1.57 8.82 11.18
N TYR A 97 1.90 7.83 12.00
CA TYR A 97 1.42 7.75 13.39
C TYR A 97 1.82 8.97 14.20
N LYS A 98 3.07 9.44 14.02
CA LYS A 98 3.55 10.67 14.68
C LYS A 98 2.71 11.88 14.25
N GLN A 99 2.44 12.05 12.96
CA GLN A 99 1.65 13.17 12.45
C GLN A 99 0.17 13.09 12.90
N LEU A 100 -0.41 11.89 12.94
CA LEU A 100 -1.76 11.66 13.45
C LEU A 100 -1.86 12.01 14.93
N HIS A 101 -0.90 11.59 15.74
CA HIS A 101 -0.82 11.92 17.17
C HIS A 101 -0.66 13.43 17.41
N GLU A 102 0.23 14.08 16.65
CA GLU A 102 0.42 15.53 16.72
C GLU A 102 -0.85 16.28 16.32
N TYR A 103 -1.52 15.84 15.26
CA TYR A 103 -2.78 16.43 14.80
C TYR A 103 -3.89 16.29 15.86
N GLN A 104 -4.03 15.09 16.44
CA GLN A 104 -5.01 14.83 17.48
C GLN A 104 -4.78 15.70 18.73
N SER A 105 -3.50 15.94 19.08
CA SER A 105 -3.14 16.70 20.27
C SER A 105 -3.24 18.21 20.10
N THR A 106 -2.96 18.73 18.90
CA THR A 106 -2.81 20.18 18.66
C THR A 106 -3.76 20.75 17.63
N ALA A 107 -4.41 19.92 16.81
CA ALA A 107 -5.21 20.30 15.64
C ALA A 107 -4.50 21.32 14.73
N SER A 108 -3.14 21.24 14.65
CA SER A 108 -2.36 22.26 13.97
C SER A 108 -2.51 22.17 12.44
N LYS A 109 -2.56 23.36 11.80
CA LYS A 109 -2.56 23.44 10.32
C LYS A 109 -1.32 22.80 9.70
N LYS A 110 -0.19 22.75 10.44
CA LYS A 110 1.06 22.15 9.98
C LYS A 110 0.94 20.64 9.91
N SER A 111 0.45 19.99 10.97
CA SER A 111 0.23 18.54 10.98
C SER A 111 -0.82 18.11 9.97
N LEU A 112 -1.92 18.87 9.81
CA LEU A 112 -2.91 18.61 8.77
C LEU A 112 -2.30 18.68 7.36
N ARG A 113 -1.44 19.69 7.09
CA ARG A 113 -0.76 19.78 5.79
C ARG A 113 0.17 18.61 5.53
N ALA A 114 0.90 18.14 6.54
CA ALA A 114 1.75 16.95 6.43
C ALA A 114 0.91 15.70 6.14
N LEU A 115 -0.19 15.51 6.88
CA LEU A 115 -1.13 14.39 6.66
C LEU A 115 -1.72 14.40 5.26
N ARG A 116 -2.16 15.55 4.74
CA ARG A 116 -2.64 15.67 3.35
C ARG A 116 -1.61 15.19 2.34
N GLY A 117 -0.32 15.52 2.54
CA GLY A 117 0.77 15.01 1.71
C GLY A 117 0.91 13.49 1.80
N MET A 118 0.90 12.94 3.02
CA MET A 118 1.06 11.50 3.28
C MET A 118 -0.15 10.67 2.82
N LEU A 119 -1.33 11.26 2.72
CA LEU A 119 -2.57 10.63 2.26
C LEU A 119 -2.83 10.87 0.76
N SER A 120 -1.93 11.56 0.06
CA SER A 120 -1.98 11.66 -1.40
C SER A 120 -1.80 10.29 -2.05
N ARG A 121 -2.55 10.02 -3.12
CA ARG A 121 -2.42 8.78 -3.92
C ARG A 121 -1.04 8.58 -4.54
N THR A 122 -0.29 9.65 -4.73
CA THR A 122 1.07 9.62 -5.25
C THR A 122 2.14 9.50 -4.18
N TYR A 123 1.74 9.42 -2.90
CA TYR A 123 2.70 9.25 -1.80
C TYR A 123 3.27 7.83 -1.77
N LYS A 124 4.50 7.71 -1.31
CA LYS A 124 5.14 6.40 -1.16
C LYS A 124 4.31 5.53 -0.21
N PHE A 125 3.98 4.32 -0.62
CA PHE A 125 3.14 3.39 0.12
C PHE A 125 1.71 3.92 0.42
N ALA A 126 1.15 4.72 -0.49
CA ALA A 126 -0.18 5.33 -0.34
C ALA A 126 -1.27 4.31 0.06
N GLY A 127 -1.27 3.12 -0.51
CA GLY A 127 -2.22 2.05 -0.14
C GLY A 127 -2.24 1.79 1.36
N PHE A 128 -1.08 1.71 2.01
CA PHE A 128 -0.96 1.46 3.46
C PHE A 128 -1.37 2.68 4.30
N THR A 129 -0.87 3.87 3.97
CA THR A 129 -1.18 5.08 4.75
C THR A 129 -2.66 5.43 4.69
N ARG A 130 -3.26 5.28 3.53
CA ARG A 130 -4.68 5.55 3.30
C ARG A 130 -5.58 4.47 3.89
N ALA A 131 -5.24 3.18 3.75
CA ALA A 131 -5.97 2.07 4.37
C ALA A 131 -6.00 2.22 5.89
N TYR A 132 -4.87 2.55 6.52
CA TYR A 132 -4.80 2.78 7.97
C TYR A 132 -5.78 3.88 8.40
N VAL A 133 -5.79 5.04 7.74
CA VAL A 133 -6.70 6.13 8.12
C VAL A 133 -8.16 5.75 7.86
N ARG A 134 -8.47 5.04 6.76
CA ARG A 134 -9.85 4.56 6.49
C ARG A 134 -10.38 3.67 7.60
N THR A 135 -9.57 2.77 8.12
CA THR A 135 -9.98 1.88 9.22
C THR A 135 -10.09 2.59 10.58
N HIS A 136 -9.60 3.83 10.68
CA HIS A 136 -9.61 4.62 11.91
C HIS A 136 -10.39 5.95 11.77
N LEU A 137 -11.36 6.02 10.85
CA LEU A 137 -12.13 7.25 10.61
C LEU A 137 -12.98 7.68 11.83
N GLU A 138 -13.35 6.75 12.70
CA GLU A 138 -13.99 7.10 13.99
C GLU A 138 -13.07 7.98 14.85
N THR A 139 -11.77 7.75 14.79
CA THR A 139 -10.75 8.52 15.53
C THR A 139 -10.33 9.79 14.79
N TYR A 140 -10.35 9.76 13.45
CA TYR A 140 -9.89 10.85 12.59
C TYR A 140 -10.95 11.26 11.54
N PRO A 141 -12.15 11.69 11.95
CA PRO A 141 -13.26 11.97 11.01
C PRO A 141 -12.95 13.08 10.01
N ASP A 142 -12.13 14.07 10.40
CA ASP A 142 -11.72 15.20 9.56
C ASP A 142 -10.82 14.77 8.38
N LEU A 143 -10.26 13.55 8.43
CA LEU A 143 -9.41 13.02 7.37
C LEU A 143 -10.18 12.20 6.32
N ALA A 144 -11.50 12.04 6.49
CA ALA A 144 -12.33 11.23 5.59
C ALA A 144 -12.21 11.68 4.11
N GLU A 145 -12.22 12.99 3.87
CA GLU A 145 -12.12 13.55 2.51
C GLU A 145 -10.84 13.17 1.77
N TYR A 146 -9.73 12.89 2.50
CA TYR A 146 -8.42 12.56 1.91
C TYR A 146 -8.26 11.08 1.57
N VAL A 147 -9.13 10.21 2.10
CA VAL A 147 -9.00 8.74 1.96
C VAL A 147 -10.23 8.08 1.32
N GLN A 148 -11.18 8.87 0.81
CA GLN A 148 -12.36 8.35 0.11
C GLN A 148 -11.96 7.44 -1.05
N LEU A 149 -12.68 6.33 -1.18
CA LEU A 149 -12.68 5.47 -2.37
C LEU A 149 -13.43 6.20 -3.49
N GLN A 150 -12.97 6.06 -4.72
CA GLN A 150 -13.64 6.64 -5.91
C GLN A 150 -14.51 5.63 -6.61
#